data_789e1d441715fb79dcbefd11f65b8427
#
_entry.id   789e1d441715fb79dcbefd11f65b8427
#
_cell.length_a   1.000
_cell.length_b   1.000
_cell.length_c   1.000
_cell.angle_alpha   90.00
_cell.angle_beta   90.00
_cell.angle_gamma   90.00
#
_symmetry.space_group_name_H-M   'P 1'
#
loop_
_entity.id
_entity.type
_entity.pdbx_description
1 polymer ?
#
loop_
_entity_poly.entity_id
_entity_poly.type
_entity_poly.pdbx_seq_one_letter_code
_entity_poly.pdbx_strand_id
1 'polypeptide(L)'
;MNEVLENIRRRRSVRRFLPEPLPQEVLTAVVEAGRQAPCGGNNRTTHFMVIQDQEVLEELRRLAVQEFAKMEVAEDTYRSLKNAILSSKKGTYVYDYRAPVLVVVANRAGYRNAMADCSCALENMMLAAFSLDVGSCWINQLHWLDDNPAVRTALESWGLGADETVCGALALGYPAEGAVPKAEGDRGGNPVTYV
;
A
#
# COMPACT_ATOMS: atom_id res chain seq x y z
N MET A 1 17.70 -8.46 -21.89
CA MET A 1 16.89 -7.45 -21.16
C MET A 1 17.77 -6.97 -20.03
N ASN A 2 17.77 -5.67 -19.69
CA ASN A 2 18.57 -5.21 -18.55
C ASN A 2 17.85 -5.54 -17.23
N GLU A 3 18.58 -5.46 -16.12
CA GLU A 3 18.08 -5.83 -14.78
C GLU A 3 16.82 -5.05 -14.37
N VAL A 4 16.73 -3.75 -14.72
CA VAL A 4 15.56 -2.92 -14.39
C VAL A 4 14.30 -3.42 -15.10
N LEU A 5 14.40 -3.68 -16.40
CA LEU A 5 13.26 -4.20 -17.18
C LEU A 5 12.84 -5.59 -16.71
N GLU A 6 13.80 -6.43 -16.34
CA GLU A 6 13.51 -7.76 -15.79
C GLU A 6 12.82 -7.68 -14.43
N ASN A 7 13.27 -6.76 -13.54
CA ASN A 7 12.67 -6.51 -12.26
C ASN A 7 11.20 -6.06 -12.41
N ILE A 8 10.95 -5.09 -13.30
CA ILE A 8 9.59 -4.61 -13.63
C ILE A 8 8.72 -5.77 -14.15
N ARG A 9 9.25 -6.57 -15.07
CA ARG A 9 8.52 -7.69 -15.68
C ARG A 9 8.15 -8.77 -14.66
N ARG A 10 9.02 -9.05 -13.71
CA ARG A 10 8.88 -10.17 -12.76
C ARG A 10 8.12 -9.80 -11.48
N ARG A 11 8.16 -8.53 -11.03
CA ARG A 11 7.48 -8.12 -9.80
C ARG A 11 6.00 -8.54 -9.79
N ARG A 12 5.56 -9.04 -8.66
CA ARG A 12 4.15 -9.45 -8.41
C ARG A 12 3.70 -8.95 -7.03
N SER A 13 2.39 -8.73 -6.88
CA SER A 13 1.78 -8.48 -5.57
C SER A 13 1.77 -9.75 -4.74
N VAL A 14 2.42 -9.73 -3.59
CA VAL A 14 2.45 -10.80 -2.60
C VAL A 14 1.36 -10.55 -1.56
N ARG A 15 0.61 -11.60 -1.20
CA ARG A 15 -0.55 -11.53 -0.30
C ARG A 15 -0.52 -12.59 0.80
N ARG A 16 0.62 -13.23 1.01
CA ARG A 16 0.90 -14.11 2.15
C ARG A 16 2.35 -13.87 2.56
N PHE A 17 2.52 -13.41 3.78
CA PHE A 17 3.82 -13.03 4.33
C PHE A 17 4.22 -13.96 5.47
N LEU A 18 5.53 -14.09 5.68
CA LEU A 18 6.09 -14.64 6.88
C LEU A 18 6.01 -13.59 8.00
N PRO A 19 5.93 -13.99 9.28
CA PRO A 19 5.83 -13.07 10.41
C PRO A 19 7.17 -12.41 10.77
N GLU A 20 8.28 -12.83 10.16
CA GLU A 20 9.61 -12.34 10.46
C GLU A 20 9.72 -10.85 10.14
N PRO A 21 10.32 -10.05 11.05
CA PRO A 21 10.55 -8.63 10.82
C PRO A 21 11.57 -8.43 9.68
N LEU A 22 11.40 -7.36 8.93
CA LEU A 22 12.40 -6.94 7.95
C LEU A 22 13.57 -6.27 8.66
N PRO A 23 14.83 -6.55 8.27
CA PRO A 23 15.99 -5.80 8.74
C PRO A 23 15.84 -4.31 8.46
N GLN A 24 16.28 -3.47 9.39
CA GLN A 24 16.16 -2.01 9.29
C GLN A 24 16.84 -1.47 8.01
N GLU A 25 17.94 -2.04 7.60
CA GLU A 25 18.68 -1.66 6.40
C GLU A 25 17.86 -1.92 5.12
N VAL A 26 17.16 -3.06 5.05
CA VAL A 26 16.29 -3.44 3.94
C VAL A 26 15.09 -2.49 3.86
N LEU A 27 14.45 -2.24 5.01
CA LEU A 27 13.32 -1.33 5.09
C LEU A 27 13.71 0.10 4.72
N THR A 28 14.86 0.56 5.19
CA THR A 28 15.41 1.88 4.83
C THR A 28 15.65 1.99 3.33
N ALA A 29 16.24 0.96 2.70
CA ALA A 29 16.47 0.96 1.26
C ALA A 29 15.16 1.03 0.45
N VAL A 30 14.13 0.31 0.89
CA VAL A 30 12.80 0.36 0.24
C VAL A 30 12.16 1.73 0.37
N VAL A 31 12.17 2.32 1.56
CA VAL A 31 11.59 3.66 1.80
C VAL A 31 12.37 4.73 1.04
N GLU A 32 13.71 4.65 1.02
CA GLU A 32 14.55 5.59 0.29
C GLU A 32 14.29 5.52 -1.22
N ALA A 33 14.03 4.35 -1.79
CA ALA A 33 13.61 4.24 -3.19
C ALA A 33 12.30 5.01 -3.45
N GLY A 34 11.34 4.98 -2.52
CA GLY A 34 10.14 5.81 -2.58
C GLY A 34 10.45 7.31 -2.53
N ARG A 35 11.38 7.74 -1.70
CA ARG A 35 11.82 9.14 -1.59
C ARG A 35 12.49 9.67 -2.86
N GLN A 36 13.07 8.79 -3.68
CA GLN A 36 13.67 9.13 -4.97
C GLN A 36 12.66 9.21 -6.12
N ALA A 37 11.39 8.93 -5.87
CA ALA A 37 10.36 9.04 -6.91
C ALA A 37 10.22 10.48 -7.42
N PRO A 38 9.89 10.67 -8.70
CA PRO A 38 9.57 11.99 -9.23
C PRO A 38 8.32 12.53 -8.54
N CYS A 39 8.28 13.86 -8.33
CA CYS A 39 7.11 14.54 -7.76
C CYS A 39 6.86 15.86 -8.46
N GLY A 40 5.62 16.32 -8.44
CA GLY A 40 5.21 17.56 -9.08
C GLY A 40 5.99 18.76 -8.55
N GLY A 41 6.63 19.51 -9.45
CA GLY A 41 7.42 20.69 -9.09
C GLY A 41 8.61 20.41 -8.16
N ASN A 42 9.03 19.18 -8.01
CA ASN A 42 10.06 18.75 -7.03
C ASN A 42 9.72 19.17 -5.58
N ASN A 43 8.45 19.17 -5.23
CA ASN A 43 7.95 19.67 -3.94
C ASN A 43 8.37 18.80 -2.74
N ARG A 44 8.61 17.49 -2.95
CA ARG A 44 9.06 16.53 -1.93
C ARG A 44 8.19 16.54 -0.67
N THR A 45 6.87 16.52 -0.87
CA THR A 45 5.87 16.60 0.21
C THR A 45 5.24 15.26 0.56
N THR A 46 5.66 14.18 -0.12
CA THR A 46 5.20 12.83 0.22
C THR A 46 5.72 12.42 1.58
N HIS A 47 4.80 12.02 2.45
CA HIS A 47 5.07 11.51 3.78
C HIS A 47 5.00 9.97 3.78
N PHE A 48 5.99 9.34 4.39
CA PHE A 48 6.09 7.88 4.55
C PHE A 48 6.00 7.53 6.03
N MET A 49 4.86 7.05 6.48
CA MET A 49 4.67 6.59 7.85
C MET A 49 4.90 5.07 7.89
N VAL A 50 6.01 4.64 8.47
CA VAL A 50 6.42 3.23 8.55
C VAL A 50 5.95 2.63 9.85
N ILE A 51 5.08 1.65 9.79
CA ILE A 51 4.50 0.97 10.95
C ILE A 51 5.05 -0.46 11.01
N GLN A 52 5.82 -0.75 12.06
CA GLN A 52 6.38 -2.07 12.38
C GLN A 52 5.86 -2.59 13.73
N ASP A 53 5.32 -1.70 14.55
CA ASP A 53 4.74 -2.04 15.84
C ASP A 53 3.49 -2.91 15.62
N GLN A 54 3.53 -4.13 16.17
CA GLN A 54 2.47 -5.11 15.97
C GLN A 54 1.17 -4.73 16.69
N GLU A 55 1.24 -4.00 17.80
CA GLU A 55 0.04 -3.51 18.51
C GLU A 55 -0.65 -2.43 17.69
N VAL A 56 0.12 -1.50 17.10
CA VAL A 56 -0.38 -0.47 16.19
C VAL A 56 -0.99 -1.09 14.93
N LEU A 57 -0.33 -2.08 14.33
CA LEU A 57 -0.87 -2.79 13.16
C LEU A 57 -2.18 -3.52 13.48
N GLU A 58 -2.28 -4.18 14.64
CA GLU A 58 -3.50 -4.90 15.02
C GLU A 58 -4.64 -3.92 15.35
N GLU A 59 -4.35 -2.80 16.02
CA GLU A 59 -5.33 -1.75 16.26
C GLU A 59 -5.85 -1.17 14.94
N LEU A 60 -4.99 -0.89 13.98
CA LEU A 60 -5.37 -0.38 12.66
C LEU A 60 -6.22 -1.40 11.88
N ARG A 61 -5.87 -2.70 11.95
CA ARG A 61 -6.68 -3.80 11.39
C ARG A 61 -8.08 -3.82 11.99
N ARG A 62 -8.17 -3.75 13.31
CA ARG A 62 -9.42 -3.75 14.05
C ARG A 62 -10.31 -2.56 13.67
N LEU A 63 -9.73 -1.35 13.65
CA LEU A 63 -10.43 -0.13 13.24
C LEU A 63 -10.95 -0.22 11.81
N ALA A 64 -10.09 -0.60 10.86
CA ALA A 64 -10.47 -0.72 9.45
C ALA A 64 -11.65 -1.69 9.26
N VAL A 65 -11.60 -2.86 9.88
CA VAL A 65 -12.70 -3.85 9.83
C VAL A 65 -13.98 -3.28 10.43
N GLN A 66 -13.91 -2.62 11.58
CA GLN A 66 -15.07 -2.02 12.24
C GLN A 66 -15.71 -0.92 11.37
N GLU A 67 -14.91 -0.07 10.77
CA GLU A 67 -15.42 1.05 9.99
C GLU A 67 -15.96 0.59 8.62
N PHE A 68 -15.32 -0.35 7.94
CA PHE A 68 -15.90 -0.96 6.74
C PHE A 68 -17.21 -1.70 7.03
N ALA A 69 -17.35 -2.36 8.19
CA ALA A 69 -18.57 -3.07 8.55
C ALA A 69 -19.80 -2.13 8.72
N LYS A 70 -19.58 -0.85 9.03
CA LYS A 70 -20.63 0.17 9.14
C LYS A 70 -21.09 0.70 7.78
N MET A 71 -20.29 0.52 6.72
CA MET A 71 -20.60 1.06 5.38
C MET A 71 -21.70 0.25 4.70
N GLU A 72 -22.50 0.93 3.87
CA GLU A 72 -23.48 0.29 3.00
C GLU A 72 -22.94 0.05 1.60
N VAL A 73 -23.43 -1.00 0.94
CA VAL A 73 -23.08 -1.35 -0.42
C VAL A 73 -24.15 -0.78 -1.37
N ALA A 74 -23.76 0.14 -2.25
CA ALA A 74 -24.58 0.61 -3.35
C ALA A 74 -24.41 -0.26 -4.60
N GLU A 75 -25.26 -0.10 -5.60
CA GLU A 75 -25.24 -0.89 -6.83
C GLU A 75 -23.94 -0.69 -7.61
N ASP A 76 -23.43 0.54 -7.66
CA ASP A 76 -22.22 0.98 -8.34
C ASP A 76 -20.95 0.87 -7.47
N THR A 77 -21.05 0.33 -6.25
CA THR A 77 -19.88 0.19 -5.35
C THR A 77 -18.78 -0.60 -6.02
N TYR A 78 -17.58 0.00 -6.11
CA TYR A 78 -16.40 -0.63 -6.69
C TYR A 78 -16.14 -2.01 -6.07
N ARG A 79 -15.86 -2.99 -6.91
CA ARG A 79 -15.78 -4.42 -6.51
C ARG A 79 -14.91 -4.68 -5.28
N SER A 80 -13.73 -4.05 -5.18
CA SER A 80 -12.83 -4.30 -4.05
C SER A 80 -13.34 -3.66 -2.77
N LEU A 81 -13.97 -2.48 -2.84
CA LEU A 81 -14.62 -1.85 -1.69
C LEU A 81 -15.82 -2.67 -1.22
N LYS A 82 -16.65 -3.15 -2.15
CA LYS A 82 -17.76 -4.07 -1.84
C LYS A 82 -17.28 -5.32 -1.10
N ASN A 83 -16.16 -5.91 -1.56
CA ASN A 83 -15.56 -7.06 -0.88
C ASN A 83 -15.07 -6.69 0.53
N ALA A 84 -14.42 -5.54 0.71
CA ALA A 84 -13.99 -5.05 2.02
C ALA A 84 -15.17 -4.92 2.99
N ILE A 85 -16.26 -4.27 2.57
CA ILE A 85 -17.48 -4.09 3.35
C ILE A 85 -18.09 -5.45 3.75
N LEU A 86 -18.36 -6.31 2.76
CA LEU A 86 -19.04 -7.58 2.99
C LEU A 86 -18.21 -8.55 3.85
N SER A 87 -16.89 -8.59 3.65
CA SER A 87 -16.00 -9.43 4.45
C SER A 87 -15.82 -8.88 5.87
N SER A 88 -15.83 -7.56 6.04
CA SER A 88 -15.80 -6.91 7.35
C SER A 88 -17.08 -7.19 8.14
N LYS A 89 -18.26 -7.12 7.52
CA LYS A 89 -19.55 -7.50 8.15
C LYS A 89 -19.55 -8.97 8.62
N LYS A 90 -18.77 -9.84 7.98
CA LYS A 90 -18.58 -11.25 8.39
C LYS A 90 -17.46 -11.45 9.42
N GLY A 91 -16.69 -10.41 9.74
CA GLY A 91 -15.52 -10.51 10.64
C GLY A 91 -14.34 -11.28 10.06
N THR A 92 -14.26 -11.46 8.75
CA THR A 92 -13.21 -12.27 8.09
C THR A 92 -12.22 -11.44 7.27
N TYR A 93 -12.37 -10.13 7.27
CA TYR A 93 -11.54 -9.26 6.43
C TYR A 93 -10.17 -9.00 7.03
N VAL A 94 -9.13 -9.20 6.20
CA VAL A 94 -7.74 -8.87 6.52
C VAL A 94 -7.18 -8.06 5.35
N TYR A 95 -7.16 -6.74 5.50
CA TYR A 95 -6.86 -5.85 4.38
C TYR A 95 -5.37 -5.77 4.02
N ASP A 96 -4.50 -5.95 5.01
CA ASP A 96 -3.04 -5.86 4.90
C ASP A 96 -2.33 -7.22 4.77
N TYR A 97 -3.10 -8.30 4.64
CA TYR A 97 -2.60 -9.68 4.54
C TYR A 97 -1.72 -10.10 5.71
N ARG A 98 -1.86 -9.48 6.88
CA ARG A 98 -1.02 -9.66 8.09
C ARG A 98 0.47 -9.46 7.81
N ALA A 99 0.80 -8.55 6.91
CA ALA A 99 2.19 -8.17 6.68
C ALA A 99 2.84 -7.64 7.96
N PRO A 100 4.12 -7.95 8.23
CA PRO A 100 4.82 -7.46 9.42
C PRO A 100 5.13 -5.97 9.37
N VAL A 101 5.07 -5.35 8.20
CA VAL A 101 5.29 -3.91 7.99
C VAL A 101 4.21 -3.33 7.09
N LEU A 102 3.70 -2.16 7.44
CA LEU A 102 2.85 -1.33 6.61
C LEU A 102 3.47 0.06 6.45
N VAL A 103 3.69 0.50 5.23
CA VAL A 103 4.10 1.89 4.94
C VAL A 103 2.88 2.64 4.43
N VAL A 104 2.34 3.54 5.23
CA VAL A 104 1.27 4.46 4.81
C VAL A 104 1.92 5.62 4.08
N VAL A 105 1.40 5.94 2.90
CA VAL A 105 1.92 7.03 2.04
C VAL A 105 0.86 8.10 1.93
N ALA A 106 1.20 9.30 2.39
CA ALA A 106 0.33 10.46 2.44
C ALA A 106 0.97 11.68 1.77
N ASN A 107 0.17 12.68 1.50
CA ASN A 107 0.61 13.96 0.97
C ASN A 107 -0.33 15.07 1.43
N ARG A 108 0.00 16.32 1.17
CA ARG A 108 -0.82 17.47 1.54
C ARG A 108 -2.24 17.37 0.99
N ALA A 109 -3.23 17.55 1.82
CA ALA A 109 -4.63 17.59 1.41
C ALA A 109 -4.85 18.74 0.41
N GLY A 110 -5.64 18.49 -0.63
CA GLY A 110 -5.90 19.46 -1.69
C GLY A 110 -4.76 19.68 -2.69
N TYR A 111 -3.60 19.08 -2.51
CA TYR A 111 -2.53 19.11 -3.51
C TYR A 111 -2.89 18.22 -4.71
N ARG A 112 -3.02 18.83 -5.89
CA ARG A 112 -3.56 18.13 -7.08
C ARG A 112 -2.75 16.91 -7.53
N ASN A 113 -1.44 16.92 -7.31
CA ASN A 113 -0.56 15.82 -7.67
C ASN A 113 -0.34 14.81 -6.52
N ALA A 114 -1.01 14.96 -5.38
CA ALA A 114 -0.81 14.10 -4.21
C ALA A 114 -0.85 12.61 -4.56
N MET A 115 -1.92 12.18 -5.23
CA MET A 115 -2.09 10.78 -5.64
C MET A 115 -1.03 10.34 -6.65
N ALA A 116 -0.68 11.17 -7.63
CA ALA A 116 0.33 10.85 -8.63
C ALA A 116 1.72 10.67 -7.99
N ASP A 117 2.15 11.64 -7.17
CA ASP A 117 3.44 11.61 -6.48
C ASP A 117 3.55 10.38 -5.56
N CYS A 118 2.51 10.12 -4.76
CA CYS A 118 2.45 8.94 -3.89
C CYS A 118 2.43 7.62 -4.69
N SER A 119 1.77 7.59 -5.85
CA SER A 119 1.74 6.41 -6.72
C SER A 119 3.12 6.09 -7.30
N CYS A 120 3.86 7.10 -7.73
CA CYS A 120 5.24 6.94 -8.19
C CYS A 120 6.14 6.42 -7.04
N ALA A 121 5.96 6.95 -5.83
CA ALA A 121 6.72 6.50 -4.67
C ALA A 121 6.40 5.04 -4.30
N LEU A 122 5.12 4.66 -4.31
CA LEU A 122 4.69 3.28 -4.06
C LEU A 122 5.25 2.31 -5.10
N GLU A 123 5.25 2.66 -6.39
CA GLU A 123 5.84 1.80 -7.42
C GLU A 123 7.35 1.64 -7.23
N ASN A 124 8.10 2.73 -6.96
CA ASN A 124 9.52 2.64 -6.68
C ASN A 124 9.80 1.71 -5.47
N MET A 125 9.04 1.84 -4.38
CA MET A 125 9.16 0.95 -3.22
C MET A 125 8.86 -0.51 -3.57
N MET A 126 7.84 -0.77 -4.40
CA MET A 126 7.51 -2.14 -4.82
C MET A 126 8.61 -2.77 -5.68
N LEU A 127 9.24 -1.99 -6.56
CA LEU A 127 10.36 -2.46 -7.38
C LEU A 127 11.61 -2.71 -6.52
N ALA A 128 11.92 -1.80 -5.60
CA ALA A 128 13.02 -1.97 -4.65
C ALA A 128 12.81 -3.19 -3.74
N ALA A 129 11.62 -3.35 -3.17
CA ALA A 129 11.29 -4.52 -2.35
C ALA A 129 11.51 -5.81 -3.13
N PHE A 130 11.01 -5.90 -4.36
CA PHE A 130 11.19 -7.10 -5.19
C PHE A 130 12.66 -7.41 -5.51
N SER A 131 13.50 -6.38 -5.74
CA SER A 131 14.95 -6.56 -5.98
C SER A 131 15.72 -7.03 -4.74
N LEU A 132 15.10 -6.91 -3.56
CA LEU A 132 15.66 -7.32 -2.26
C LEU A 132 14.98 -8.60 -1.72
N ASP A 133 14.30 -9.36 -2.58
CA ASP A 133 13.53 -10.56 -2.23
C ASP A 133 12.43 -10.31 -1.18
N VAL A 134 11.97 -9.06 -1.05
CA VAL A 134 10.85 -8.66 -0.19
C VAL A 134 9.55 -8.65 -1.00
N GLY A 135 8.53 -9.31 -0.47
CA GLY A 135 7.17 -9.26 -1.00
C GLY A 135 6.51 -7.94 -0.69
N SER A 136 5.68 -7.45 -1.63
CA SER A 136 4.92 -6.22 -1.45
C SER A 136 3.52 -6.31 -2.05
N CYS A 137 2.58 -5.56 -1.48
CA CYS A 137 1.25 -5.38 -2.04
C CYS A 137 0.73 -3.96 -1.76
N TRP A 138 0.29 -3.26 -2.80
CA TRP A 138 -0.39 -1.96 -2.66
C TRP A 138 -1.75 -2.16 -1.96
N ILE A 139 -2.03 -1.33 -0.95
CA ILE A 139 -3.23 -1.33 -0.13
C ILE A 139 -3.95 0.01 -0.30
N ASN A 140 -5.21 -0.02 -0.76
CA ASN A 140 -6.05 1.18 -0.91
C ASN A 140 -7.02 1.40 0.25
N GLN A 141 -7.14 0.46 1.16
CA GLN A 141 -8.17 0.46 2.19
C GLN A 141 -8.09 1.67 3.12
N LEU A 142 -6.88 2.10 3.47
CA LEU A 142 -6.70 3.29 4.31
C LEU A 142 -7.02 4.59 3.54
N HIS A 143 -6.78 4.63 2.23
CA HIS A 143 -7.23 5.74 1.38
C HIS A 143 -8.76 5.82 1.33
N TRP A 144 -9.46 4.68 1.26
CA TRP A 144 -10.93 4.67 1.30
C TRP A 144 -11.52 5.04 2.65
N LEU A 145 -10.73 5.01 3.71
CA LEU A 145 -11.09 5.39 5.07
C LEU A 145 -10.44 6.72 5.51
N ASP A 146 -9.82 7.47 4.58
CA ASP A 146 -9.09 8.71 4.91
C ASP A 146 -9.98 9.75 5.61
N ASP A 147 -11.24 9.87 5.18
CA ASP A 147 -12.22 10.78 5.79
C ASP A 147 -12.94 10.18 7.02
N ASN A 148 -12.64 8.91 7.40
CA ASN A 148 -13.28 8.29 8.56
C ASN A 148 -12.69 8.81 9.86
N PRO A 149 -13.50 9.43 10.76
CA PRO A 149 -12.97 10.09 11.96
C PRO A 149 -12.18 9.17 12.89
N ALA A 150 -12.59 7.91 13.07
CA ALA A 150 -11.92 6.99 13.98
C ALA A 150 -10.54 6.57 13.41
N VAL A 151 -10.47 6.23 12.13
CA VAL A 151 -9.22 5.87 11.45
C VAL A 151 -8.30 7.08 11.36
N ARG A 152 -8.85 8.26 11.05
CA ARG A 152 -8.11 9.52 10.98
C ARG A 152 -7.46 9.87 12.32
N THR A 153 -8.23 9.87 13.41
CA THR A 153 -7.72 10.14 14.75
C THR A 153 -6.58 9.18 15.13
N ALA A 154 -6.72 7.90 14.82
CA ALA A 154 -5.68 6.92 15.09
C ALA A 154 -4.40 7.21 14.29
N LEU A 155 -4.52 7.41 12.96
CA LEU A 155 -3.36 7.73 12.11
C LEU A 155 -2.65 9.02 12.54
N GLU A 156 -3.40 10.06 12.92
CA GLU A 156 -2.84 11.31 13.45
C GLU A 156 -2.11 11.11 14.78
N SER A 157 -2.62 10.26 15.66
CA SER A 157 -1.95 9.93 16.92
C SER A 157 -0.61 9.19 16.72
N TRP A 158 -0.44 8.55 15.57
CA TRP A 158 0.79 7.85 15.18
C TRP A 158 1.68 8.65 14.22
N GLY A 159 1.32 9.90 13.89
CA GLY A 159 2.19 10.83 13.18
C GLY A 159 1.71 11.32 11.83
N LEU A 160 0.52 10.95 11.35
CA LEU A 160 -0.07 11.57 10.15
C LEU A 160 -0.36 13.05 10.43
N GLY A 161 -0.01 13.94 9.50
CA GLY A 161 -0.33 15.37 9.63
C GLY A 161 -1.82 15.65 9.46
N ALA A 162 -2.36 16.61 10.24
CA ALA A 162 -3.77 17.00 10.13
C ALA A 162 -4.13 17.61 8.77
N ASP A 163 -3.15 18.13 8.04
CA ASP A 163 -3.25 18.69 6.68
C ASP A 163 -2.84 17.70 5.57
N GLU A 164 -2.71 16.42 5.90
CA GLU A 164 -2.35 15.36 4.95
C GLU A 164 -3.55 14.48 4.60
N THR A 165 -3.52 13.89 3.42
CA THR A 165 -4.46 12.87 2.93
C THR A 165 -3.71 11.58 2.64
N VAL A 166 -4.28 10.44 3.03
CA VAL A 166 -3.71 9.13 2.72
C VAL A 166 -3.96 8.78 1.26
N CYS A 167 -2.91 8.60 0.49
CA CYS A 167 -2.99 8.21 -0.92
C CYS A 167 -2.97 6.70 -1.15
N GLY A 168 -2.43 5.96 -0.20
CA GLY A 168 -2.35 4.50 -0.25
C GLY A 168 -1.40 3.97 0.82
N ALA A 169 -1.21 2.67 0.83
CA ALA A 169 -0.22 2.04 1.70
C ALA A 169 0.45 0.86 1.01
N LEU A 170 1.57 0.41 1.55
CA LEU A 170 2.33 -0.74 1.07
C LEU A 170 2.50 -1.76 2.20
N ALA A 171 1.91 -2.93 2.03
CA ALA A 171 2.19 -4.10 2.85
C ALA A 171 3.53 -4.70 2.42
N LEU A 172 4.44 -4.93 3.37
CA LEU A 172 5.80 -5.44 3.14
C LEU A 172 6.11 -6.60 4.09
N GLY A 173 6.88 -7.58 3.60
CA GLY A 173 7.36 -8.71 4.39
C GLY A 173 7.99 -9.77 3.48
N TYR A 174 8.68 -10.75 4.06
CA TYR A 174 9.14 -11.89 3.30
C TYR A 174 7.96 -12.73 2.79
N PRO A 175 7.96 -13.15 1.52
CA PRO A 175 6.88 -13.95 0.98
C PRO A 175 6.89 -15.35 1.60
N ALA A 176 5.72 -15.84 2.03
CA ALA A 176 5.55 -17.24 2.42
C ALA A 176 5.79 -18.17 1.22
N GLU A 177 6.10 -19.42 1.47
CA GLU A 177 6.34 -20.41 0.41
C GLU A 177 5.17 -20.46 -0.59
N GLY A 178 5.50 -20.37 -1.89
CA GLY A 178 4.52 -20.35 -2.97
C GLY A 178 3.61 -19.11 -3.00
N ALA A 179 3.94 -18.03 -2.26
CA ALA A 179 3.15 -16.81 -2.22
C ALA A 179 3.41 -15.87 -3.41
N VAL A 180 4.56 -16.01 -4.07
CA VAL A 180 4.88 -15.20 -5.25
C VAL A 180 4.22 -15.82 -6.48
N PRO A 181 3.25 -15.14 -7.11
CA PRO A 181 2.64 -15.65 -8.33
C PRO A 181 3.67 -15.82 -9.45
N LYS A 182 3.54 -16.88 -10.24
CA LYS A 182 4.40 -17.07 -11.42
C LYS A 182 4.29 -15.86 -12.35
N ALA A 183 5.42 -15.47 -12.93
CA ALA A 183 5.46 -14.48 -14.00
C ALA A 183 4.92 -15.15 -15.27
N GLU A 184 3.63 -15.09 -15.48
CA GLU A 184 3.02 -15.53 -16.75
C GLU A 184 3.21 -14.43 -17.81
N GLY A 185 3.41 -14.87 -19.06
CA GLY A 185 3.71 -14.12 -20.29
C GLY A 185 3.12 -12.73 -20.50
N ASP A 186 2.70 -12.47 -21.71
CA ASP A 186 2.17 -11.16 -22.13
C ASP A 186 0.96 -10.73 -21.25
N ARG A 187 1.10 -9.57 -20.61
CA ARG A 187 -0.01 -8.91 -19.91
C ARG A 187 -0.82 -8.06 -20.91
N GLY A 188 -1.42 -8.69 -21.88
CA GLY A 188 -2.33 -8.03 -22.80
C GLY A 188 -3.40 -7.22 -22.06
N GLY A 189 -4.03 -6.27 -22.75
CA GLY A 189 -5.17 -5.53 -22.25
C GLY A 189 -4.97 -4.02 -22.04
N ASN A 190 -3.73 -3.55 -21.92
CA ASN A 190 -3.46 -2.10 -21.93
C ASN A 190 -3.23 -1.65 -23.38
N PRO A 191 -4.15 -0.86 -23.99
CA PRO A 191 -3.97 -0.42 -25.37
C PRO A 191 -2.77 0.52 -25.51
N VAL A 192 -2.02 0.35 -26.61
CA VAL A 192 -0.92 1.24 -26.99
C VAL A 192 -1.18 1.72 -28.42
N THR A 193 -1.11 3.02 -28.63
CA THR A 193 -1.23 3.63 -29.96
C THR A 193 0.08 4.31 -30.32
N TYR A 194 0.61 3.98 -31.50
CA TYR A 194 1.74 4.69 -32.12
C TYR A 194 1.18 5.60 -33.20
N VAL A 195 1.55 6.89 -33.22
CA VAL A 195 1.16 7.92 -34.18
C VAL A 195 2.37 8.50 -34.87
#